data_a32d9b2b653a2116ca8105b94aa5607a
#
_entry.id   a32d9b2b653a2116ca8105b94aa5607a
#
_cell.length_a   1.000
_cell.length_b   1.000
_cell.length_c   1.000
_cell.angle_alpha   90.00
_cell.angle_beta   90.00
_cell.angle_gamma   90.00
#
_symmetry.space_group_name_H-M   'P 1'
#
loop_
_entity.id
_entity.type
_entity.pdbx_description
1 polymer ?
#
loop_
_entity_poly.entity_id
_entity_poly.type
_entity_poly.pdbx_seq_one_letter_code
_entity_poly.pdbx_strand_id
1 'polypeptide(L)'
;GNKEQDYDFLFGYEESYGYLAGTHARDKDAVVSSLLICEMAAEAKVNGKTLLDEMNAIYAEYGYYRDALDSFTLKGKDGLEKIASMMTELRESGSPFEGTASVTDYSKPVEAETGFGTLPTSNVLKYVLEDGSWIAVRPSGTEPKIKIYYSVKGTDKEKAERKLEEIQNTIQIKLGLK
;
A
#
# COMPACT_ATOMS: atom_id res chain seq x y z
N GLY A 1 -4.93 -20.98 26.37
CA GLY A 1 -6.18 -21.00 25.68
C GLY A 1 -6.10 -20.05 24.50
N ASN A 2 -6.06 -20.59 23.27
CA ASN A 2 -6.17 -19.79 22.05
C ASN A 2 -7.55 -19.13 22.07
N LYS A 3 -7.57 -17.81 22.15
CA LYS A 3 -8.74 -17.05 21.72
C LYS A 3 -8.67 -17.04 20.20
N GLU A 4 -9.29 -18.01 19.54
CA GLU A 4 -9.73 -17.87 18.17
C GLU A 4 -10.68 -16.66 18.15
N GLN A 5 -10.19 -15.52 17.71
CA GLN A 5 -11.08 -14.43 17.33
C GLN A 5 -11.68 -14.87 16.01
N ASP A 6 -12.96 -15.24 16.03
CA ASP A 6 -13.72 -15.54 14.82
C ASP A 6 -13.89 -14.24 14.04
N TYR A 7 -13.02 -14.04 13.03
CA TYR A 7 -13.20 -12.99 12.04
C TYR A 7 -13.85 -13.59 10.80
N ASP A 8 -14.93 -12.98 10.38
CA ASP A 8 -15.53 -13.27 9.08
C ASP A 8 -14.79 -12.51 8.00
N PHE A 9 -14.25 -13.21 7.00
CA PHE A 9 -13.67 -12.58 5.82
C PHE A 9 -14.80 -12.00 4.96
N LEU A 10 -14.78 -10.68 4.74
CA LEU A 10 -15.77 -9.99 3.93
C LEU A 10 -15.24 -9.68 2.53
N PHE A 11 -14.06 -9.06 2.45
CA PHE A 11 -13.49 -8.56 1.21
C PHE A 11 -11.98 -8.41 1.29
N GLY A 12 -11.28 -8.67 0.18
CA GLY A 12 -9.85 -8.44 0.02
C GLY A 12 -9.54 -7.95 -1.39
N TYR A 13 -8.45 -7.22 -1.54
CA TYR A 13 -8.02 -6.70 -2.84
C TYR A 13 -6.50 -6.53 -2.92
N GLU A 14 -6.02 -6.42 -4.16
CA GLU A 14 -4.63 -6.08 -4.49
C GLU A 14 -4.58 -4.78 -5.30
N GLU A 15 -3.45 -4.08 -5.26
CA GLU A 15 -3.23 -2.88 -6.07
C GLU A 15 -3.27 -3.17 -7.57
N SER A 16 -3.05 -4.41 -7.96
CA SER A 16 -3.04 -4.92 -9.34
C SER A 16 -4.41 -5.39 -9.83
N TYR A 17 -5.48 -4.79 -9.33
CA TYR A 17 -6.86 -5.02 -9.77
C TYR A 17 -7.41 -6.43 -9.50
N GLY A 18 -6.92 -7.12 -8.48
CA GLY A 18 -7.46 -8.38 -8.02
C GLY A 18 -8.38 -8.18 -6.81
N TYR A 19 -9.58 -8.74 -6.85
CA TYR A 19 -10.59 -8.61 -5.80
C TYR A 19 -11.17 -9.96 -5.42
N LEU A 20 -11.51 -10.12 -4.14
CA LEU A 20 -12.24 -11.28 -3.62
C LEU A 20 -13.29 -10.80 -2.61
N ALA A 21 -14.54 -11.20 -2.80
CA ALA A 21 -15.63 -10.97 -1.85
C ALA A 21 -16.15 -12.32 -1.33
N GLY A 22 -16.26 -12.47 -0.02
CA GLY A 22 -16.73 -13.71 0.62
C GLY A 22 -15.71 -14.84 0.58
N THR A 23 -16.15 -16.04 0.97
CA THR A 23 -15.28 -17.19 1.26
C THR A 23 -15.39 -18.34 0.27
N HIS A 24 -16.12 -18.15 -0.85
CA HIS A 24 -16.38 -19.17 -1.86
C HIS A 24 -15.14 -19.55 -2.70
N ALA A 25 -14.15 -18.64 -2.77
CA ALA A 25 -12.86 -18.86 -3.42
C ALA A 25 -11.72 -18.47 -2.47
N ARG A 26 -10.49 -18.86 -2.80
CA ARG A 26 -9.27 -18.54 -2.02
C ARG A 26 -8.28 -17.65 -2.78
N ASP A 27 -8.68 -17.19 -3.94
CA ASP A 27 -7.93 -16.28 -4.80
C ASP A 27 -8.92 -15.30 -5.44
N LYS A 28 -8.39 -14.31 -6.11
CA LYS A 28 -9.15 -13.24 -6.77
C LYS A 28 -10.22 -13.80 -7.69
N ASP A 29 -11.42 -13.25 -7.62
CA ASP A 29 -12.55 -13.64 -8.44
C ASP A 29 -13.12 -12.43 -9.22
N ALA A 30 -12.76 -12.37 -10.50
CA ALA A 30 -13.21 -11.31 -11.38
C ALA A 30 -14.72 -11.41 -11.72
N VAL A 31 -15.30 -12.60 -11.67
CA VAL A 31 -16.73 -12.81 -11.99
C VAL A 31 -17.60 -12.19 -10.91
N VAL A 32 -17.35 -12.53 -9.64
CA VAL A 32 -18.07 -11.95 -8.50
C VAL A 32 -17.82 -10.44 -8.42
N SER A 33 -16.59 -10.00 -8.64
CA SER A 33 -16.25 -8.58 -8.62
C SER A 33 -17.00 -7.78 -9.70
N SER A 34 -17.15 -8.37 -10.90
CA SER A 34 -17.93 -7.76 -11.98
C SER A 34 -19.42 -7.66 -11.65
N LEU A 35 -19.97 -8.69 -11.00
CA LEU A 35 -21.36 -8.66 -10.53
C LEU A 35 -21.55 -7.55 -9.49
N LEU A 36 -20.71 -7.52 -8.47
CA LEU A 36 -20.81 -6.54 -7.39
C LEU A 36 -20.71 -5.10 -7.88
N ILE A 37 -19.78 -4.80 -8.80
CA ILE A 37 -19.70 -3.41 -9.33
C ILE A 37 -20.91 -3.03 -10.17
N CYS A 38 -21.52 -4.00 -10.88
CA CYS A 38 -22.77 -3.76 -11.59
C CYS A 38 -23.95 -3.51 -10.63
N GLU A 39 -24.04 -4.24 -9.54
CA GLU A 39 -25.05 -4.04 -8.48
C GLU A 39 -24.88 -2.66 -7.83
N MET A 40 -23.65 -2.30 -7.44
CA MET A 40 -23.33 -0.97 -6.89
C MET A 40 -23.71 0.16 -7.87
N ALA A 41 -23.43 -0.01 -9.16
CA ALA A 41 -23.78 0.98 -10.17
C ALA A 41 -25.30 1.10 -10.36
N ALA A 42 -26.03 -0.01 -10.29
CA ALA A 42 -27.48 -0.04 -10.39
C ALA A 42 -28.13 0.64 -9.17
N GLU A 43 -27.64 0.35 -7.96
CA GLU A 43 -28.11 1.00 -6.73
C GLU A 43 -27.84 2.50 -6.74
N ALA A 44 -26.63 2.92 -7.10
CA ALA A 44 -26.29 4.33 -7.23
C ALA A 44 -27.26 5.04 -8.21
N LYS A 45 -27.51 4.42 -9.38
CA LYS A 45 -28.44 4.96 -10.38
C LYS A 45 -29.88 5.09 -9.87
N VAL A 46 -30.39 4.10 -9.13
CA VAL A 46 -31.73 4.17 -8.50
C VAL A 46 -31.81 5.35 -7.52
N ASN A 47 -30.71 5.66 -6.84
CA ASN A 47 -30.61 6.78 -5.92
C ASN A 47 -30.26 8.12 -6.60
N GLY A 48 -30.27 8.19 -7.94
CA GLY A 48 -29.94 9.39 -8.70
C GLY A 48 -28.46 9.78 -8.66
N LYS A 49 -27.58 8.84 -8.37
CA LYS A 49 -26.13 9.01 -8.20
C LYS A 49 -25.34 8.21 -9.24
N THR A 50 -24.06 8.49 -9.32
CA THR A 50 -23.06 7.72 -10.04
C THR A 50 -22.08 7.04 -9.06
N LEU A 51 -21.29 6.08 -9.52
CA LEU A 51 -20.20 5.51 -8.71
C LEU A 51 -19.17 6.56 -8.29
N LEU A 52 -19.00 7.62 -9.09
CA LEU A 52 -18.11 8.74 -8.74
C LEU A 52 -18.69 9.56 -7.58
N ASP A 53 -20.02 9.75 -7.53
CA ASP A 53 -20.67 10.42 -6.40
C ASP A 53 -20.51 9.61 -5.11
N GLU A 54 -20.65 8.29 -5.18
CA GLU A 54 -20.41 7.41 -4.03
C GLU A 54 -18.94 7.44 -3.58
N MET A 55 -17.99 7.44 -4.52
CA MET A 55 -16.57 7.59 -4.20
C MET A 55 -16.27 8.93 -3.52
N ASN A 56 -16.85 10.02 -4.03
CA ASN A 56 -16.70 11.35 -3.43
C ASN A 56 -17.30 11.42 -2.02
N ALA A 57 -18.42 10.72 -1.76
CA ALA A 57 -19.00 10.61 -0.43
C ALA A 57 -18.06 9.88 0.54
N ILE A 58 -17.42 8.79 0.10
CA ILE A 58 -16.42 8.05 0.88
C ILE A 58 -15.23 8.97 1.21
N TYR A 59 -14.71 9.71 0.23
CA TYR A 59 -13.64 10.66 0.48
C TYR A 59 -14.04 11.78 1.45
N ALA A 60 -15.27 12.28 1.36
CA ALA A 60 -15.76 13.31 2.28
C ALA A 60 -15.89 12.80 3.73
N GLU A 61 -16.22 11.53 3.91
CA GLU A 61 -16.40 10.90 5.23
C GLU A 61 -15.07 10.47 5.86
N TYR A 62 -14.20 9.80 5.08
CA TYR A 62 -12.98 9.16 5.61
C TYR A 62 -11.70 9.93 5.33
N GLY A 63 -11.74 10.95 4.47
CA GLY A 63 -10.59 11.71 4.00
C GLY A 63 -10.14 11.30 2.59
N TYR A 64 -9.28 12.12 2.01
CA TYR A 64 -8.77 11.91 0.66
C TYR A 64 -7.49 11.07 0.71
N TYR A 65 -7.55 9.87 0.15
CA TYR A 65 -6.41 8.97 0.02
C TYR A 65 -5.88 8.99 -1.41
N ARG A 66 -4.56 9.01 -1.54
CA ARG A 66 -3.87 8.93 -2.81
C ARG A 66 -2.83 7.83 -2.77
N ASP A 67 -3.10 6.76 -3.49
CA ASP A 67 -2.18 5.64 -3.65
C ASP A 67 -1.34 5.82 -4.91
N ALA A 68 -0.08 5.40 -4.85
CA ALA A 68 0.84 5.40 -5.99
C ALA A 68 1.87 4.28 -5.86
N LEU A 69 2.47 3.94 -6.99
CA LEU A 69 3.55 2.97 -7.11
C LEU A 69 4.64 3.52 -8.03
N ASP A 70 5.84 3.64 -7.52
CA ASP A 70 7.03 3.85 -8.32
C ASP A 70 7.78 2.53 -8.51
N SER A 71 8.29 2.30 -9.72
CA SER A 71 9.04 1.10 -10.05
C SER A 71 10.28 1.48 -10.86
N PHE A 72 11.46 1.27 -10.28
CA PHE A 72 12.74 1.59 -10.89
C PHE A 72 13.51 0.32 -11.21
N THR A 73 13.94 0.19 -12.48
CA THR A 73 14.78 -0.91 -12.95
C THR A 73 16.20 -0.41 -13.11
N LEU A 74 17.13 -1.00 -12.37
CA LEU A 74 18.57 -0.69 -12.40
C LEU A 74 19.27 -1.81 -13.15
N LYS A 75 19.65 -1.57 -14.40
CA LYS A 75 20.19 -2.61 -15.31
C LYS A 75 21.54 -3.16 -14.85
N GLY A 76 21.76 -4.46 -15.11
CA GLY A 76 23.03 -5.16 -14.91
C GLY A 76 23.27 -5.67 -13.49
N LYS A 77 24.43 -6.29 -13.29
CA LYS A 77 24.85 -6.83 -11.98
C LYS A 77 25.01 -5.74 -10.92
N ASP A 78 25.54 -4.60 -11.32
CA ASP A 78 25.72 -3.43 -10.47
C ASP A 78 24.38 -2.88 -9.98
N GLY A 79 23.29 -3.09 -10.73
CA GLY A 79 21.94 -2.70 -10.35
C GLY A 79 21.43 -3.45 -9.12
N LEU A 80 21.68 -4.75 -9.01
CA LEU A 80 21.31 -5.54 -7.82
C LEU A 80 22.10 -5.10 -6.59
N GLU A 81 23.42 -4.88 -6.74
CA GLU A 81 24.29 -4.42 -5.65
C GLU A 81 23.85 -3.02 -5.18
N LYS A 82 23.51 -2.12 -6.11
CA LYS A 82 23.00 -0.79 -5.78
C LYS A 82 21.67 -0.86 -5.03
N ILE A 83 20.74 -1.72 -5.44
CA ILE A 83 19.46 -1.91 -4.73
C ILE A 83 19.70 -2.46 -3.31
N ALA A 84 20.61 -3.43 -3.16
CA ALA A 84 20.96 -3.95 -1.83
C ALA A 84 21.55 -2.85 -0.93
N SER A 85 22.43 -2.01 -1.48
CA SER A 85 23.02 -0.86 -0.76
C SER A 85 21.95 0.16 -0.35
N MET A 86 20.97 0.48 -1.24
CA MET A 86 19.84 1.36 -0.93
C MET A 86 19.03 0.83 0.26
N MET A 87 18.72 -0.46 0.28
CA MET A 87 17.97 -1.06 1.39
C MET A 87 18.76 -1.06 2.70
N THR A 88 20.07 -1.26 2.64
CA THR A 88 20.95 -1.15 3.80
C THR A 88 20.98 0.28 4.33
N GLU A 89 21.18 1.26 3.46
CA GLU A 89 21.18 2.67 3.83
C GLU A 89 19.86 3.11 4.49
N LEU A 90 18.73 2.70 3.94
CA LEU A 90 17.42 3.01 4.54
C LEU A 90 17.25 2.40 5.93
N ARG A 91 17.82 1.22 6.19
CA ARG A 91 17.80 0.57 7.51
C ARG A 91 18.68 1.29 8.53
N GLU A 92 19.83 1.75 8.09
CA GLU A 92 20.84 2.37 8.97
C GLU A 92 20.56 3.85 9.22
N SER A 93 20.07 4.59 8.23
CA SER A 93 19.86 6.05 8.35
C SER A 93 18.56 6.45 9.02
N GLY A 94 17.69 5.49 9.32
CA GLY A 94 16.34 5.80 9.83
C GLY A 94 15.39 6.33 8.76
N SER A 95 14.25 6.86 9.17
CA SER A 95 13.26 7.39 8.24
C SER A 95 13.73 8.67 7.55
N PRO A 96 13.59 8.74 6.22
CA PRO A 96 13.84 10.00 5.50
C PRO A 96 12.64 10.96 5.54
N PHE A 97 11.52 10.55 6.15
CA PHE A 97 10.28 11.32 6.18
C PHE A 97 10.09 12.03 7.50
N GLU A 98 9.72 13.29 7.45
CA GLU A 98 9.29 14.05 8.61
C GLU A 98 7.95 13.51 9.15
N GLY A 99 7.73 13.56 10.46
CA GLY A 99 6.50 13.06 11.10
C GLY A 99 6.34 11.53 11.01
N THR A 100 7.42 10.76 10.98
CA THR A 100 7.36 9.30 11.01
C THR A 100 6.98 8.81 12.40
N ALA A 101 5.82 8.14 12.51
CA ALA A 101 5.35 7.53 13.74
C ALA A 101 5.98 6.15 14.00
N SER A 102 6.19 5.36 12.96
CA SER A 102 6.83 4.05 13.08
C SER A 102 7.58 3.59 11.83
N VAL A 103 8.57 2.74 12.03
CA VAL A 103 9.30 2.05 10.94
C VAL A 103 9.29 0.56 11.24
N THR A 104 8.81 -0.23 10.29
CA THR A 104 8.78 -1.70 10.39
C THR A 104 9.68 -2.32 9.36
N ASP A 105 10.66 -3.10 9.80
CA ASP A 105 11.54 -3.90 8.95
C ASP A 105 11.06 -5.36 8.93
N TYR A 106 10.38 -5.74 7.86
CA TYR A 106 9.86 -7.10 7.67
C TYR A 106 10.95 -8.14 7.35
N SER A 107 12.23 -7.76 7.24
CA SER A 107 13.32 -8.73 7.19
C SER A 107 13.56 -9.41 8.55
N LYS A 108 12.96 -8.87 9.61
CA LYS A 108 12.93 -9.42 10.97
C LYS A 108 11.55 -10.02 11.26
N PRO A 109 11.44 -10.91 12.24
CA PRO A 109 10.15 -11.40 12.71
C PRO A 109 9.27 -10.23 13.19
N VAL A 110 8.07 -10.11 12.63
CA VAL A 110 7.07 -9.10 12.98
C VAL A 110 5.79 -9.84 13.35
N GLU A 111 5.21 -9.54 14.51
CA GLU A 111 3.90 -10.07 14.87
C GLU A 111 2.81 -9.43 14.03
N ALA A 112 1.85 -10.23 13.57
CA ALA A 112 0.71 -9.73 12.86
C ALA A 112 -0.16 -8.85 13.79
N GLU A 113 -0.60 -7.70 13.29
CA GLU A 113 -1.48 -6.79 14.04
C GLU A 113 -2.79 -7.47 14.49
N THR A 114 -3.21 -8.49 13.75
CA THR A 114 -4.38 -9.34 14.07
C THR A 114 -4.15 -10.29 15.25
N GLY A 115 -2.92 -10.42 15.77
CA GLY A 115 -2.58 -11.39 16.80
C GLY A 115 -2.47 -12.85 16.33
N PHE A 116 -2.55 -13.11 15.03
CA PHE A 116 -2.44 -14.45 14.43
C PHE A 116 -1.00 -14.92 14.16
N GLY A 117 -0.08 -14.59 15.06
CA GLY A 117 1.31 -15.05 15.00
C GLY A 117 2.23 -14.13 14.21
N THR A 118 3.40 -14.67 13.87
CA THR A 118 4.47 -13.94 13.21
C THR A 118 4.30 -13.97 11.70
N LEU A 119 4.43 -12.81 11.06
CA LEU A 119 4.41 -12.70 9.59
C LEU A 119 5.65 -13.36 8.98
N PRO A 120 5.54 -13.96 7.77
CA PRO A 120 6.70 -14.42 7.02
C PRO A 120 7.69 -13.27 6.79
N THR A 121 8.98 -13.54 6.97
CA THR A 121 10.01 -12.52 6.72
C THR A 121 10.09 -12.16 5.24
N SER A 122 10.25 -10.89 4.96
CA SER A 122 10.34 -10.34 3.60
C SER A 122 11.26 -9.13 3.58
N ASN A 123 11.97 -8.91 2.47
CA ASN A 123 12.83 -7.72 2.34
C ASN A 123 11.98 -6.48 2.05
N VAL A 124 11.26 -6.00 3.05
CA VAL A 124 10.38 -4.83 2.98
C VAL A 124 10.65 -3.90 4.17
N LEU A 125 10.71 -2.60 3.90
CA LEU A 125 10.65 -1.55 4.91
C LEU A 125 9.35 -0.78 4.76
N LYS A 126 8.60 -0.62 5.85
CA LYS A 126 7.38 0.19 5.89
C LYS A 126 7.54 1.34 6.89
N TYR A 127 7.28 2.53 6.42
CA TYR A 127 7.21 3.76 7.21
C TYR A 127 5.75 4.16 7.36
N VAL A 128 5.32 4.48 8.57
CA VAL A 128 3.98 5.02 8.85
C VAL A 128 4.16 6.41 9.43
N LEU A 129 3.46 7.39 8.88
CA LEU A 129 3.48 8.78 9.34
C LEU A 129 2.39 9.02 10.39
N GLU A 130 2.53 10.08 11.17
CA GLU A 130 1.60 10.44 12.26
C GLU A 130 0.14 10.61 11.81
N ASP A 131 -0.08 11.00 10.56
CA ASP A 131 -1.42 11.17 9.98
C ASP A 131 -2.01 9.88 9.37
N GLY A 132 -1.29 8.75 9.49
CA GLY A 132 -1.67 7.45 8.96
C GLY A 132 -1.26 7.21 7.51
N SER A 133 -0.60 8.16 6.83
CA SER A 133 0.04 7.91 5.54
C SER A 133 1.15 6.87 5.70
N TRP A 134 1.39 6.05 4.68
CA TRP A 134 2.47 5.06 4.75
C TRP A 134 3.21 4.91 3.42
N ILE A 135 4.46 4.51 3.53
CA ILE A 135 5.35 4.22 2.43
C ILE A 135 5.99 2.85 2.66
N ALA A 136 6.00 1.99 1.63
CA ALA A 136 6.68 0.71 1.70
C ALA A 136 7.69 0.57 0.56
N VAL A 137 8.92 0.20 0.90
CA VAL A 137 10.01 0.00 -0.05
C VAL A 137 10.32 -1.49 -0.13
N ARG A 138 10.26 -2.04 -1.35
CA ARG A 138 10.46 -3.47 -1.62
C ARG A 138 11.30 -3.70 -2.87
N PRO A 139 12.48 -4.31 -2.78
CA PRO A 139 13.18 -4.81 -3.95
C PRO A 139 12.50 -6.06 -4.52
N SER A 140 12.61 -6.27 -5.83
CA SER A 140 12.23 -7.53 -6.46
C SER A 140 13.18 -8.64 -6.04
N GLY A 141 12.67 -9.85 -5.83
CA GLY A 141 13.51 -11.02 -5.52
C GLY A 141 14.20 -11.62 -6.75
N THR A 142 13.75 -11.31 -7.96
CA THR A 142 14.18 -11.97 -9.20
C THR A 142 14.72 -11.01 -10.25
N GLU A 143 14.42 -9.73 -10.15
CA GLU A 143 14.82 -8.71 -11.12
C GLU A 143 15.57 -7.55 -10.43
N PRO A 144 16.47 -6.84 -11.12
CA PRO A 144 17.13 -5.65 -10.59
C PRO A 144 16.17 -4.44 -10.55
N LYS A 145 15.14 -4.57 -9.75
CA LYS A 145 14.03 -3.63 -9.64
C LYS A 145 13.72 -3.32 -8.18
N ILE A 146 13.45 -2.06 -7.88
CA ILE A 146 12.94 -1.62 -6.60
C ILE A 146 11.57 -0.97 -6.80
N LYS A 147 10.61 -1.34 -5.97
CA LYS A 147 9.26 -0.79 -5.93
C LYS A 147 9.06 0.02 -4.67
N ILE A 148 8.39 1.14 -4.78
CA ILE A 148 8.01 2.00 -3.67
C ILE A 148 6.51 2.23 -3.76
N TYR A 149 5.80 1.76 -2.74
CA TYR A 149 4.36 1.90 -2.60
C TYR A 149 4.05 3.06 -1.69
N TYR A 150 3.04 3.83 -2.01
CA TYR A 150 2.60 4.98 -1.24
C TYR A 150 1.10 4.90 -1.00
N SER A 151 0.69 5.24 0.22
CA SER A 151 -0.70 5.56 0.53
C SER A 151 -0.68 6.83 1.38
N VAL A 152 -1.15 7.91 0.79
CA VAL A 152 -1.04 9.24 1.38
C VAL A 152 -2.42 9.80 1.66
N LYS A 153 -2.63 10.30 2.87
CA LYS A 153 -3.87 10.95 3.30
C LYS A 153 -3.73 12.46 3.26
N GLY A 154 -4.75 13.14 2.73
CA GLY A 154 -4.90 14.58 2.76
C GLY A 154 -6.28 15.01 3.26
N THR A 155 -6.43 16.28 3.62
CA THR A 155 -7.73 16.86 3.99
C THR A 155 -8.58 17.17 2.76
N ASP A 156 -7.94 17.27 1.61
CA ASP A 156 -8.55 17.44 0.30
C ASP A 156 -7.66 16.80 -0.78
N LYS A 157 -8.18 16.69 -2.00
CA LYS A 157 -7.49 16.05 -3.12
C LYS A 157 -6.15 16.72 -3.45
N GLU A 158 -6.12 18.06 -3.49
CA GLU A 158 -4.92 18.80 -3.87
C GLU A 158 -3.81 18.64 -2.83
N LYS A 159 -4.16 18.61 -1.55
CA LYS A 159 -3.19 18.38 -0.47
C LYS A 159 -2.67 16.96 -0.46
N ALA A 160 -3.53 15.97 -0.75
CA ALA A 160 -3.09 14.59 -0.89
C ALA A 160 -2.10 14.44 -2.06
N GLU A 161 -2.38 15.04 -3.21
CA GLU A 161 -1.50 15.01 -4.37
C GLU A 161 -0.14 15.70 -4.10
N ARG A 162 -0.15 16.90 -3.54
CA ARG A 162 1.11 17.62 -3.16
C ARG A 162 1.94 16.82 -2.18
N LYS A 163 1.31 16.27 -1.14
CA LYS A 163 2.01 15.46 -0.15
C LYS A 163 2.62 14.20 -0.78
N LEU A 164 1.90 13.56 -1.70
CA LEU A 164 2.44 12.43 -2.45
C LEU A 164 3.69 12.82 -3.23
N GLU A 165 3.66 13.93 -3.98
CA GLU A 165 4.80 14.44 -4.74
C GLU A 165 6.00 14.75 -3.84
N GLU A 166 5.78 15.36 -2.68
CA GLU A 166 6.83 15.66 -1.68
C GLU A 166 7.48 14.37 -1.16
N ILE A 167 6.68 13.38 -0.80
CA ILE A 167 7.15 12.08 -0.31
C ILE A 167 7.91 11.33 -1.40
N GLN A 168 7.40 11.29 -2.63
CA GLN A 168 8.08 10.69 -3.78
C GLN A 168 9.43 11.35 -4.04
N ASN A 169 9.48 12.67 -4.07
CA ASN A 169 10.73 13.41 -4.24
C ASN A 169 11.74 13.09 -3.13
N THR A 170 11.29 13.07 -1.88
CA THR A 170 12.14 12.78 -0.71
C THR A 170 12.82 11.43 -0.84
N ILE A 171 12.06 10.36 -1.09
CA ILE A 171 12.62 9.01 -1.17
C ILE A 171 13.46 8.80 -2.44
N GLN A 172 13.06 9.37 -3.58
CA GLN A 172 13.81 9.26 -4.83
C GLN A 172 15.18 9.95 -4.73
N ILE A 173 15.24 11.13 -4.12
CA ILE A 173 16.51 11.84 -3.84
C ILE A 173 17.35 11.02 -2.87
N LYS A 174 16.77 10.54 -1.77
CA LYS A 174 17.46 9.72 -0.76
C LYS A 174 18.11 8.49 -1.38
N LEU A 175 17.46 7.86 -2.34
CA LEU A 175 17.94 6.66 -3.03
C LEU A 175 18.79 6.95 -4.28
N GLY A 176 18.99 8.22 -4.65
CA GLY A 176 19.71 8.58 -5.87
C GLY A 176 19.06 8.04 -7.15
N LEU A 177 17.72 8.04 -7.18
CA LEU A 177 16.87 7.60 -8.30
C LEU A 177 16.40 8.77 -9.18
N LYS A 178 16.68 9.99 -8.72
CA LYS A 178 16.37 11.25 -9.40
C LYS A 178 17.59 12.13 -9.51
#